data_6915fdcf3f463b75824d447fdf494342
#
_entry.id   6915fdcf3f463b75824d447fdf494342
#
_cell.length_a   1.000
_cell.length_b   1.000
_cell.length_c   1.000
_cell.angle_alpha   90.00
_cell.angle_beta   90.00
_cell.angle_gamma   90.00
#
_symmetry.space_group_name_H-M   'P 1'
#
loop_
_entity.id
_entity.type
_entity.pdbx_description
1 polymer ?
#
loop_
_entity_poly.entity_id
_entity_poly.type
_entity_poly.pdbx_seq_one_letter_code
_entity_poly.pdbx_strand_id
1 'polypeptide(L)'
;MKIETPNPIKILIYGEERIDFIQNIITNDILSESKSLYSYILTPQGKILFEIQINLMNDCIEIICSNDQSDLLSYFEKYAKLSDISLQKFQLDKANFGESYFLDSLKMGKIDTNFLPHSTLNPSEVHDEYINYQKGCFVGQEVVSRIKHRQLQKKNILIFEKINQNTLNLPDDFELLIEFKNFLVLRLPKNIEYLNFESELGLRKV
;
A
#
# COMPACT_ATOMS: atom_id res chain seq x y z
N MET A 1 3.72 11.36 -16.21
CA MET A 1 4.26 9.96 -16.23
C MET A 1 3.16 9.05 -16.74
N LYS A 2 3.44 8.17 -17.68
CA LYS A 2 2.49 7.07 -18.00
C LYS A 2 2.59 6.07 -16.84
N ILE A 3 1.46 5.66 -16.29
CA ILE A 3 1.43 4.52 -15.37
C ILE A 3 1.89 3.30 -16.18
N GLU A 4 2.87 2.58 -15.65
CA GLU A 4 3.29 1.31 -16.25
C GLU A 4 2.09 0.37 -16.33
N THR A 5 2.07 -0.49 -17.35
CA THR A 5 1.00 -1.48 -17.48
C THR A 5 0.96 -2.34 -16.22
N PRO A 6 -0.13 -2.33 -15.45
CA PRO A 6 -0.20 -3.07 -14.20
C PRO A 6 -0.07 -4.57 -14.44
N ASN A 7 0.42 -5.27 -13.42
CA ASN A 7 0.51 -6.73 -13.38
C ASN A 7 -0.35 -7.26 -12.21
N PRO A 8 -1.69 -7.13 -12.29
CA PRO A 8 -2.57 -7.53 -11.21
C PRO A 8 -2.68 -9.04 -11.11
N ILE A 9 -2.57 -9.56 -9.90
CA ILE A 9 -2.66 -10.98 -9.64
C ILE A 9 -3.62 -11.28 -8.49
N LYS A 10 -4.09 -12.53 -8.49
CA LYS A 10 -4.78 -13.15 -7.39
C LYS A 10 -4.04 -14.41 -6.98
N ILE A 11 -3.88 -14.62 -5.67
CA ILE A 11 -3.36 -15.85 -5.09
C ILE A 11 -4.42 -16.43 -4.17
N LEU A 12 -4.76 -17.71 -4.36
CA LEU A 12 -5.59 -18.48 -3.44
C LEU A 12 -4.68 -19.34 -2.56
N ILE A 13 -4.92 -19.29 -1.25
CA ILE A 13 -4.17 -20.00 -0.23
C ILE A 13 -5.10 -21.00 0.43
N TYR A 14 -4.82 -22.29 0.27
CA TYR A 14 -5.56 -23.41 0.86
C TYR A 14 -4.71 -24.08 1.94
N GLY A 15 -5.33 -24.92 2.76
CA GLY A 15 -4.68 -25.70 3.82
C GLY A 15 -5.13 -25.29 5.21
N GLU A 16 -4.87 -26.15 6.20
CA GLU A 16 -5.32 -25.90 7.57
C GLU A 16 -4.56 -24.75 8.23
N GLU A 17 -3.28 -24.58 7.91
CA GLU A 17 -2.42 -23.54 8.47
C GLU A 17 -2.50 -22.18 7.75
N ARG A 18 -3.42 -22.01 6.77
CA ARG A 18 -3.51 -20.79 5.95
C ARG A 18 -3.70 -19.51 6.74
N ILE A 19 -4.47 -19.57 7.83
CA ILE A 19 -4.74 -18.41 8.69
C ILE A 19 -3.46 -17.99 9.43
N ASP A 20 -2.79 -18.93 10.11
CA ASP A 20 -1.58 -18.66 10.86
C ASP A 20 -0.44 -18.22 9.94
N PHE A 21 -0.34 -18.83 8.76
CA PHE A 21 0.63 -18.45 7.75
C PHE A 21 0.49 -16.98 7.36
N ILE A 22 -0.71 -16.54 6.97
CA ILE A 22 -0.95 -15.15 6.56
C ILE A 22 -0.82 -14.20 7.75
N GLN A 23 -1.35 -14.58 8.92
CA GLN A 23 -1.28 -13.74 10.12
C GLN A 23 0.15 -13.35 10.49
N ASN A 24 1.13 -14.21 10.28
CA ASN A 24 2.54 -13.96 10.59
C ASN A 24 3.26 -13.08 9.54
N ILE A 25 2.67 -12.88 8.36
CA ILE A 25 3.30 -12.16 7.26
C ILE A 25 2.77 -10.72 7.14
N ILE A 26 1.46 -10.54 7.32
CA ILE A 26 0.76 -9.29 7.07
C ILE A 26 0.79 -8.33 8.25
N THR A 27 0.62 -7.03 7.99
CA THR A 27 0.59 -6.00 9.04
C THR A 27 -0.75 -5.87 9.75
N ASN A 28 -1.86 -6.22 9.08
CA ASN A 28 -3.21 -6.13 9.65
C ASN A 28 -3.61 -7.46 10.30
N ASP A 29 -4.73 -7.48 11.02
CA ASP A 29 -5.19 -8.64 11.76
C ASP A 29 -6.29 -9.39 10.97
N ILE A 30 -5.92 -10.59 10.46
CA ILE A 30 -6.87 -11.44 9.73
C ILE A 30 -7.92 -12.09 10.65
N LEU A 31 -7.67 -12.11 11.96
CA LEU A 31 -8.59 -12.65 12.97
C LEU A 31 -9.66 -11.63 13.37
N SER A 32 -9.61 -10.41 12.81
CA SER A 32 -10.66 -9.41 13.00
C SER A 32 -12.00 -9.89 12.43
N GLU A 33 -13.12 -9.29 12.84
CA GLU A 33 -14.46 -9.65 12.37
C GLU A 33 -14.71 -9.38 10.86
N SER A 34 -13.79 -8.67 10.20
CA SER A 34 -13.93 -8.30 8.81
C SER A 34 -13.61 -9.46 7.87
N LYS A 35 -14.52 -9.75 6.93
CA LYS A 35 -14.27 -10.75 5.87
C LYS A 35 -13.35 -10.24 4.76
N SER A 36 -13.12 -8.95 4.68
CA SER A 36 -12.24 -8.31 3.70
C SER A 36 -11.45 -7.19 4.37
N LEU A 37 -10.15 -7.15 4.15
CA LEU A 37 -9.27 -6.13 4.72
C LEU A 37 -8.11 -5.83 3.78
N TYR A 38 -7.55 -4.62 3.94
CA TYR A 38 -6.28 -4.25 3.32
C TYR A 38 -5.13 -4.43 4.31
N SER A 39 -3.96 -4.76 3.80
CA SER A 39 -2.77 -4.96 4.60
C SER A 39 -1.51 -4.72 3.79
N TYR A 40 -0.40 -4.53 4.48
CA TYR A 40 0.92 -4.54 3.89
C TYR A 40 1.66 -5.83 4.18
N ILE A 41 2.57 -6.19 3.28
CA ILE A 41 3.69 -7.08 3.53
C ILE A 41 4.93 -6.19 3.54
N LEU A 42 5.76 -6.33 4.57
CA LEU A 42 6.91 -5.46 4.77
C LEU A 42 8.24 -6.21 4.59
N THR A 43 9.27 -5.43 4.30
CA THR A 43 10.65 -5.89 4.46
C THR A 43 11.01 -5.95 5.96
N PRO A 44 12.08 -6.66 6.36
CA PRO A 44 12.59 -6.63 7.73
C PRO A 44 12.93 -5.23 8.24
N GLN A 45 13.21 -4.28 7.32
CA GLN A 45 13.48 -2.88 7.63
C GLN A 45 12.20 -2.04 7.77
N GLY A 46 11.00 -2.66 7.74
CA GLY A 46 9.72 -2.01 7.91
C GLY A 46 9.28 -1.16 6.72
N LYS A 47 9.76 -1.46 5.51
CA LYS A 47 9.35 -0.80 4.27
C LYS A 47 8.27 -1.61 3.57
N ILE A 48 7.36 -0.92 2.87
CA ILE A 48 6.31 -1.59 2.08
C ILE A 48 6.97 -2.40 0.97
N LEU A 49 6.60 -3.68 0.89
CA LEU A 49 6.96 -4.58 -0.19
C LEU A 49 5.77 -4.86 -1.09
N PHE A 50 4.59 -5.07 -0.50
CA PHE A 50 3.31 -5.20 -1.21
C PHE A 50 2.19 -4.55 -0.41
N GLU A 51 1.25 -3.97 -1.10
CA GLU A 51 -0.10 -3.70 -0.62
C GLU A 51 -1.03 -4.78 -1.16
N ILE A 52 -1.81 -5.39 -0.29
CA ILE A 52 -2.70 -6.49 -0.66
C ILE A 52 -4.09 -6.29 -0.07
N GLN A 53 -5.10 -6.69 -0.84
CA GLN A 53 -6.43 -6.93 -0.33
C GLN A 53 -6.58 -8.41 -0.01
N ILE A 54 -7.16 -8.71 1.14
CA ILE A 54 -7.35 -10.06 1.64
C ILE A 54 -8.84 -10.30 1.79
N ASN A 55 -9.34 -11.39 1.22
CA ASN A 55 -10.71 -11.83 1.37
C ASN A 55 -10.75 -13.23 2.00
N LEU A 56 -11.44 -13.34 3.13
CA LEU A 56 -11.65 -14.62 3.81
C LEU A 56 -12.81 -15.37 3.17
N MET A 57 -12.50 -16.49 2.53
CA MET A 57 -13.46 -17.42 1.97
C MET A 57 -13.60 -18.63 2.89
N ASN A 58 -14.62 -19.48 2.65
CA ASN A 58 -14.83 -20.67 3.49
C ASN A 58 -13.63 -21.62 3.49
N ASP A 59 -13.12 -21.93 2.30
CA ASP A 59 -12.11 -22.97 2.10
C ASP A 59 -10.71 -22.43 1.79
N CYS A 60 -10.58 -21.14 1.53
CA CYS A 60 -9.30 -20.51 1.17
C CYS A 60 -9.24 -19.05 1.63
N ILE A 61 -8.04 -18.47 1.54
CA ILE A 61 -7.82 -17.02 1.62
C ILE A 61 -7.52 -16.55 0.20
N GLU A 62 -8.25 -15.54 -0.26
CA GLU A 62 -7.97 -14.85 -1.51
C GLU A 62 -7.13 -13.61 -1.22
N ILE A 63 -5.99 -13.50 -1.89
CA ILE A 63 -5.11 -12.34 -1.87
C ILE A 63 -5.14 -11.68 -3.24
N ILE A 64 -5.42 -10.38 -3.29
CA ILE A 64 -5.38 -9.57 -4.51
C ILE A 64 -4.25 -8.54 -4.37
N CYS A 65 -3.38 -8.49 -5.38
CA CYS A 65 -2.36 -7.47 -5.56
C CYS A 65 -2.60 -6.76 -6.89
N SER A 66 -2.83 -5.46 -6.86
CA SER A 66 -3.18 -4.65 -8.04
C SER A 66 -2.04 -4.53 -9.04
N ASN A 67 -0.79 -4.62 -8.58
CA ASN A 67 0.41 -4.55 -9.41
C ASN A 67 1.57 -5.31 -8.76
N ASP A 68 1.76 -6.56 -9.16
CA ASP A 68 2.80 -7.46 -8.66
C ASP A 68 4.14 -7.18 -9.35
N GLN A 69 4.90 -6.22 -8.82
CA GLN A 69 6.23 -5.85 -9.32
C GLN A 69 7.35 -6.71 -8.72
N SER A 70 7.11 -7.33 -7.56
CA SER A 70 8.15 -7.99 -6.76
C SER A 70 7.93 -9.51 -6.60
N ASP A 71 7.06 -10.11 -7.41
CA ASP A 71 6.73 -11.54 -7.40
C ASP A 71 6.22 -12.04 -6.04
N LEU A 72 5.00 -11.65 -5.71
CA LEU A 72 4.32 -12.02 -4.47
C LEU A 72 4.22 -13.54 -4.26
N LEU A 73 4.04 -14.30 -5.35
CA LEU A 73 4.00 -15.77 -5.25
C LEU A 73 5.32 -16.33 -4.73
N SER A 74 6.43 -15.96 -5.33
CA SER A 74 7.77 -16.40 -4.88
C SER A 74 8.05 -15.96 -3.44
N TYR A 75 7.55 -14.78 -3.03
CA TYR A 75 7.62 -14.35 -1.64
C TYR A 75 6.89 -15.33 -0.72
N PHE A 76 5.63 -15.69 -1.03
CA PHE A 76 4.86 -16.66 -0.22
C PHE A 76 5.49 -18.05 -0.24
N GLU A 77 5.93 -18.57 -1.38
CA GLU A 77 6.58 -19.88 -1.50
C GLU A 77 7.82 -20.00 -0.60
N LYS A 78 8.56 -18.90 -0.42
CA LYS A 78 9.72 -18.90 0.48
C LYS A 78 9.35 -19.19 1.93
N TYR A 79 8.19 -18.66 2.39
CA TYR A 79 7.73 -18.85 3.77
C TYR A 79 6.82 -20.09 3.94
N ALA A 80 6.22 -20.56 2.86
CA ALA A 80 5.30 -21.71 2.85
C ALA A 80 5.98 -23.07 3.06
N LYS A 81 7.30 -23.15 2.93
CA LYS A 81 8.06 -24.41 2.92
C LYS A 81 7.86 -25.31 4.15
N LEU A 82 7.44 -24.75 5.26
CA LEU A 82 7.26 -25.43 6.55
C LEU A 82 5.80 -25.47 6.99
N SER A 83 4.86 -25.02 6.14
CA SER A 83 3.43 -24.93 6.45
C SER A 83 2.62 -25.87 5.57
N ASP A 84 1.56 -26.44 6.14
CA ASP A 84 0.60 -27.25 5.38
C ASP A 84 -0.37 -26.37 4.62
N ILE A 85 0.14 -25.77 3.55
CA ILE A 85 -0.62 -24.90 2.65
C ILE A 85 -0.30 -25.18 1.20
N SER A 86 -1.21 -24.82 0.31
CA SER A 86 -0.99 -24.79 -1.14
C SER A 86 -1.37 -23.43 -1.72
N LEU A 87 -0.63 -23.00 -2.73
CA LEU A 87 -0.74 -21.69 -3.37
C LEU A 87 -1.16 -21.85 -4.83
N GLN A 88 -2.15 -21.08 -5.28
CA GLN A 88 -2.56 -21.02 -6.69
C GLN A 88 -2.59 -19.56 -7.16
N LYS A 89 -1.79 -19.22 -8.17
CA LYS A 89 -1.72 -17.87 -8.77
C LYS A 89 -2.58 -17.77 -10.01
N PHE A 90 -3.31 -16.68 -10.12
CA PHE A 90 -4.11 -16.31 -11.28
C PHE A 90 -3.75 -14.90 -11.73
N GLN A 91 -3.65 -14.70 -13.04
CA GLN A 91 -3.55 -13.38 -13.62
C GLN A 91 -4.93 -12.74 -13.65
N LEU A 92 -5.04 -11.50 -13.17
CA LEU A 92 -6.27 -10.72 -13.29
C LEU A 92 -6.27 -9.87 -14.56
N ASP A 93 -7.46 -9.42 -14.97
CA ASP A 93 -7.59 -8.54 -16.13
C ASP A 93 -6.96 -7.17 -15.81
N LYS A 94 -5.95 -6.80 -16.58
CA LYS A 94 -5.22 -5.54 -16.45
C LYS A 94 -6.12 -4.31 -16.64
N ALA A 95 -7.21 -4.44 -17.41
CA ALA A 95 -8.16 -3.35 -17.62
C ALA A 95 -8.83 -2.90 -16.33
N ASN A 96 -9.05 -3.82 -15.38
CA ASN A 96 -9.66 -3.52 -14.07
C ASN A 96 -8.73 -2.73 -13.14
N PHE A 97 -7.43 -2.68 -13.41
CA PHE A 97 -6.39 -2.03 -12.60
C PHE A 97 -5.60 -0.98 -13.41
N GLY A 98 -6.11 -0.56 -14.56
CA GLY A 98 -5.47 0.40 -15.44
C GLY A 98 -5.69 1.86 -15.00
N GLU A 99 -5.55 2.77 -15.98
CA GLU A 99 -5.64 4.23 -15.75
C GLU A 99 -6.94 4.67 -15.09
N SER A 100 -8.08 4.05 -15.42
CA SER A 100 -9.39 4.38 -14.82
C SER A 100 -9.42 4.04 -13.34
N TYR A 101 -8.99 2.83 -12.97
CA TYR A 101 -8.86 2.38 -11.59
C TYR A 101 -7.99 3.35 -10.77
N PHE A 102 -6.81 3.66 -11.31
CA PHE A 102 -5.88 4.55 -10.62
C PHE A 102 -6.43 5.97 -10.47
N LEU A 103 -7.07 6.50 -11.51
CA LEU A 103 -7.70 7.82 -11.45
C LEU A 103 -8.82 7.87 -10.41
N ASP A 104 -9.65 6.84 -10.35
CA ASP A 104 -10.77 6.80 -9.42
C ASP A 104 -10.29 6.63 -7.97
N SER A 105 -9.22 5.86 -7.73
CA SER A 105 -8.61 5.79 -6.39
C SER A 105 -8.05 7.15 -5.96
N LEU A 106 -7.37 7.88 -6.83
CA LEU A 106 -6.88 9.24 -6.51
C LEU A 106 -8.01 10.21 -6.19
N LYS A 107 -9.12 10.20 -6.96
CA LYS A 107 -10.31 11.02 -6.67
C LYS A 107 -10.96 10.70 -5.32
N MET A 108 -10.87 9.45 -4.88
CA MET A 108 -11.37 8.98 -3.58
C MET A 108 -10.40 9.26 -2.42
N GLY A 109 -9.27 9.90 -2.68
CA GLY A 109 -8.23 10.13 -1.68
C GLY A 109 -7.46 8.88 -1.29
N LYS A 110 -7.51 7.82 -2.11
CA LYS A 110 -6.83 6.55 -1.84
C LYS A 110 -5.59 6.41 -2.72
N ILE A 111 -4.49 6.00 -2.10
CA ILE A 111 -3.22 5.73 -2.77
C ILE A 111 -3.00 4.23 -2.75
N ASP A 112 -3.02 3.60 -3.91
CA ASP A 112 -2.55 2.21 -4.04
C ASP A 112 -1.02 2.23 -4.12
N THR A 113 -0.37 1.76 -3.07
CA THR A 113 1.09 1.83 -2.96
C THR A 113 1.81 0.92 -3.95
N ASN A 114 1.14 -0.06 -4.55
CA ASN A 114 1.73 -0.90 -5.59
C ASN A 114 2.10 -0.12 -6.87
N PHE A 115 1.62 1.13 -7.01
CA PHE A 115 2.01 2.05 -8.09
C PHE A 115 3.08 3.07 -7.67
N LEU A 116 3.56 3.01 -6.42
CA LEU A 116 4.61 3.89 -5.90
C LEU A 116 5.97 3.17 -5.85
N PRO A 117 7.09 3.91 -5.70
CA PRO A 117 8.40 3.31 -5.50
C PRO A 117 8.48 2.63 -4.11
N HIS A 118 8.23 1.33 -4.04
CA HIS A 118 8.03 0.56 -2.80
C HIS A 118 9.17 0.59 -1.79
N SER A 119 10.41 0.49 -2.26
CA SER A 119 11.57 0.23 -1.38
C SER A 119 11.91 1.34 -0.37
N THR A 120 11.24 2.48 -0.43
CA THR A 120 11.54 3.66 0.40
C THR A 120 10.43 4.05 1.36
N LEU A 121 9.21 3.54 1.17
CA LEU A 121 8.02 3.99 1.89
C LEU A 121 7.83 3.27 3.21
N ASN A 122 7.52 4.04 4.26
CA ASN A 122 7.02 3.48 5.50
C ASN A 122 5.48 3.40 5.44
N PRO A 123 4.87 2.32 5.91
CA PRO A 123 3.43 2.15 5.82
C PRO A 123 2.63 3.26 6.54
N SER A 124 3.13 3.77 7.67
CA SER A 124 2.52 4.87 8.41
C SER A 124 2.51 6.22 7.67
N GLU A 125 3.29 6.36 6.60
CA GLU A 125 3.27 7.58 5.76
C GLU A 125 2.06 7.62 4.82
N VAL A 126 1.41 6.48 4.56
CA VAL A 126 0.31 6.31 3.59
C VAL A 126 -0.99 5.92 4.30
N HIS A 127 -1.12 4.66 4.68
CA HIS A 127 -2.33 4.09 5.31
C HIS A 127 -1.96 3.41 6.63
N ASP A 128 -1.92 4.18 7.72
CA ASP A 128 -1.61 3.67 9.06
C ASP A 128 -2.69 2.69 9.56
N GLU A 129 -3.91 2.82 9.03
CA GLU A 129 -5.05 1.94 9.30
C GLU A 129 -4.90 0.51 8.76
N TYR A 130 -3.94 0.26 7.85
CA TYR A 130 -3.62 -1.10 7.38
C TYR A 130 -2.66 -1.84 8.32
N ILE A 131 -2.35 -1.27 9.48
CA ILE A 131 -1.47 -1.86 10.49
C ILE A 131 -2.22 -2.05 11.79
N ASN A 132 -2.32 -3.29 12.25
CA ASN A 132 -2.77 -3.57 13.61
C ASN A 132 -1.53 -3.70 14.53
N TYR A 133 -1.29 -2.67 15.35
CA TYR A 133 -0.16 -2.63 16.26
C TYR A 133 -0.34 -3.53 17.50
N GLN A 134 -1.54 -4.09 17.72
CA GLN A 134 -1.88 -4.94 18.87
C GLN A 134 -1.85 -6.43 18.53
N LYS A 135 -1.79 -6.78 17.24
CA LYS A 135 -1.69 -8.18 16.81
C LYS A 135 -0.32 -8.80 17.17
N GLY A 136 -0.20 -10.11 17.01
CA GLY A 136 1.06 -10.85 17.15
C GLY A 136 2.16 -10.43 16.17
N CYS A 137 3.31 -11.08 16.26
CA CYS A 137 4.49 -10.72 15.46
C CYS A 137 4.26 -10.83 13.96
N PHE A 138 4.85 -9.91 13.21
CA PHE A 138 4.95 -9.94 11.76
C PHE A 138 6.28 -9.34 11.28
N VAL A 139 6.66 -9.62 10.04
CA VAL A 139 7.92 -9.13 9.47
C VAL A 139 7.95 -7.60 9.46
N GLY A 140 9.01 -6.99 10.02
CA GLY A 140 9.18 -5.52 10.08
C GLY A 140 8.47 -4.83 11.25
N GLN A 141 7.73 -5.56 12.09
CA GLN A 141 6.92 -5.00 13.19
C GLN A 141 7.73 -4.12 14.15
N GLU A 142 8.93 -4.55 14.56
CA GLU A 142 9.75 -3.78 15.51
C GLU A 142 10.01 -2.35 15.00
N VAL A 143 10.33 -2.22 13.73
CA VAL A 143 10.64 -0.91 13.12
C VAL A 143 9.40 -0.03 13.06
N VAL A 144 8.27 -0.55 12.54
CA VAL A 144 7.03 0.26 12.40
C VAL A 144 6.43 0.60 13.76
N SER A 145 6.45 -0.33 14.72
CA SER A 145 5.98 -0.07 16.09
C SER A 145 6.83 0.99 16.77
N ARG A 146 8.16 0.95 16.62
CA ARG A 146 9.06 1.97 17.16
C ARG A 146 8.79 3.35 16.54
N ILE A 147 8.56 3.42 15.22
CA ILE A 147 8.20 4.67 14.54
C ILE A 147 6.90 5.23 15.12
N LYS A 148 5.89 4.41 15.29
CA LYS A 148 4.58 4.80 15.87
C LYS A 148 4.71 5.29 17.30
N HIS A 149 5.25 4.46 18.19
CA HIS A 149 5.33 4.75 19.63
C HIS A 149 6.22 5.94 19.98
N ARG A 150 7.30 6.16 19.22
CA ARG A 150 8.21 7.28 19.43
C ARG A 150 7.84 8.51 18.57
N GLN A 151 6.75 8.46 17.83
CA GLN A 151 6.30 9.53 16.92
C GLN A 151 7.41 10.00 15.94
N LEU A 152 8.19 9.05 15.43
CA LEU A 152 9.34 9.34 14.56
C LEU A 152 8.95 9.56 13.10
N GLN A 153 7.68 9.44 12.74
CA GLN A 153 7.19 9.73 11.40
C GLN A 153 7.38 11.21 11.09
N LYS A 154 8.18 11.49 10.08
CA LYS A 154 8.54 12.84 9.66
C LYS A 154 7.81 13.32 8.40
N LYS A 155 7.32 12.40 7.59
CA LYS A 155 6.68 12.67 6.30
C LYS A 155 5.32 12.01 6.21
N ASN A 156 4.44 12.58 5.38
CA ASN A 156 3.17 12.01 4.94
C ASN A 156 3.14 11.94 3.42
N ILE A 157 2.39 11.01 2.87
CA ILE A 157 2.08 10.97 1.45
C ILE A 157 0.64 11.41 1.28
N LEU A 158 0.41 12.42 0.47
CA LEU A 158 -0.89 13.03 0.25
C LEU A 158 -1.17 13.20 -1.23
N ILE A 159 -2.46 13.24 -1.56
CA ILE A 159 -2.97 13.48 -2.91
C ILE A 159 -3.42 14.93 -3.01
N PHE A 160 -3.04 15.57 -4.11
CA PHE A 160 -3.47 16.89 -4.47
C PHE A 160 -4.03 16.92 -5.89
N GLU A 161 -5.04 17.75 -6.11
CA GLU A 161 -5.55 18.11 -7.43
C GLU A 161 -4.98 19.47 -7.83
N LYS A 162 -4.48 19.60 -9.06
CA LYS A 162 -4.07 20.88 -9.64
C LYS A 162 -5.30 21.71 -9.96
N ILE A 163 -5.40 22.91 -9.39
CA ILE A 163 -6.47 23.88 -9.72
C ILE A 163 -6.11 24.66 -10.99
N ASN A 164 -4.81 24.93 -11.19
CA ASN A 164 -4.30 25.70 -12.30
C ASN A 164 -3.29 24.90 -13.12
N GLN A 165 -3.13 25.23 -14.42
CA GLN A 165 -2.12 24.64 -15.30
C GLN A 165 -0.75 25.35 -15.23
N ASN A 166 -0.50 26.14 -14.21
CA ASN A 166 0.76 26.86 -14.04
C ASN A 166 1.93 25.91 -13.78
N THR A 167 3.13 26.38 -14.08
CA THR A 167 4.36 25.66 -13.73
C THR A 167 4.42 25.46 -12.22
N LEU A 168 4.49 24.21 -11.79
CA LEU A 168 4.48 23.85 -10.38
C LEU A 168 5.87 24.00 -9.80
N ASN A 169 6.08 25.00 -8.94
CA ASN A 169 7.30 25.15 -8.16
C ASN A 169 7.07 24.55 -6.77
N LEU A 170 7.43 23.29 -6.60
CA LEU A 170 7.35 22.63 -5.31
C LEU A 170 8.54 23.05 -4.43
N PRO A 171 8.33 23.21 -3.10
CA PRO A 171 9.42 23.36 -2.14
C PRO A 171 10.42 22.21 -2.21
N ASP A 172 11.70 22.48 -1.89
CA ASP A 172 12.80 21.50 -1.99
C ASP A 172 12.62 20.26 -1.10
N ASP A 173 11.86 20.38 -0.01
CA ASP A 173 11.58 19.30 0.92
C ASP A 173 10.36 18.43 0.52
N PHE A 174 9.71 18.76 -0.62
CA PHE A 174 8.63 17.99 -1.20
C PHE A 174 9.16 17.01 -2.26
N GLU A 175 8.73 15.79 -2.16
CA GLU A 175 9.06 14.73 -3.11
C GLU A 175 7.83 14.39 -3.97
N LEU A 176 7.91 14.68 -5.27
CA LEU A 176 6.88 14.27 -6.23
C LEU A 176 7.03 12.78 -6.52
N LEU A 177 6.10 11.97 -6.05
CA LEU A 177 6.08 10.52 -6.28
C LEU A 177 5.39 10.18 -7.60
N ILE A 178 4.21 10.77 -7.83
CA ILE A 178 3.43 10.58 -9.06
C ILE A 178 2.82 11.91 -9.49
N GLU A 179 2.85 12.14 -10.80
CA GLU A 179 2.01 13.11 -11.48
C GLU A 179 1.17 12.37 -12.53
N PHE A 180 -0.15 12.39 -12.35
CA PHE A 180 -1.08 11.70 -13.24
C PHE A 180 -2.30 12.57 -13.54
N LYS A 181 -2.45 12.97 -14.80
CA LYS A 181 -3.46 13.94 -15.24
C LYS A 181 -3.35 15.24 -14.43
N ASN A 182 -4.42 15.61 -13.72
CA ASN A 182 -4.45 16.77 -12.82
C ASN A 182 -4.15 16.42 -11.35
N PHE A 183 -3.75 15.18 -11.04
CA PHE A 183 -3.41 14.76 -9.69
C PHE A 183 -1.90 14.65 -9.47
N LEU A 184 -1.50 14.98 -8.24
CA LEU A 184 -0.14 14.80 -7.73
C LEU A 184 -0.18 13.97 -6.46
N VAL A 185 0.70 12.99 -6.37
CA VAL A 185 0.99 12.29 -5.11
C VAL A 185 2.33 12.82 -4.60
N LEU A 186 2.28 13.52 -3.49
CA LEU A 186 3.43 14.18 -2.88
C LEU A 186 3.77 13.55 -1.55
N ARG A 187 5.06 13.32 -1.31
CA ARG A 187 5.62 12.99 -0.01
C ARG A 187 6.22 14.25 0.59
N LEU A 188 5.71 14.69 1.71
CA LEU A 188 6.01 16.00 2.29
C LEU A 188 6.12 15.93 3.82
N PRO A 189 6.76 16.92 4.48
CA PRO A 189 6.90 16.97 5.93
C PRO A 189 5.55 16.91 6.65
N LYS A 190 5.50 16.20 7.79
CA LYS A 190 4.26 15.99 8.55
C LYS A 190 3.67 17.29 9.12
N ASN A 191 4.50 18.25 9.48
CA ASN A 191 4.10 19.47 10.21
C ASN A 191 3.85 20.67 9.27
N ILE A 192 3.43 20.41 8.04
CA ILE A 192 3.12 21.48 7.09
C ILE A 192 1.69 21.98 7.30
N GLU A 193 1.52 23.32 7.30
CA GLU A 193 0.20 23.96 7.27
C GLU A 193 -0.37 23.92 5.85
N TYR A 194 -1.39 23.08 5.63
CA TYR A 194 -1.95 22.84 4.30
C TYR A 194 -2.84 23.96 3.74
N LEU A 195 -3.20 24.94 4.57
CA LEU A 195 -4.12 26.02 4.21
C LEU A 195 -3.59 26.94 3.11
N ASN A 196 -2.26 27.04 2.97
CA ASN A 196 -1.64 27.93 1.99
C ASN A 196 -1.41 27.29 0.61
N PHE A 197 -1.64 25.96 0.46
CA PHE A 197 -1.38 25.25 -0.79
C PHE A 197 -2.24 25.71 -1.96
N GLU A 198 -3.52 26.05 -1.71
CA GLU A 198 -4.43 26.49 -2.77
C GLU A 198 -4.01 27.85 -3.32
N SER A 199 -3.63 28.79 -2.45
CA SER A 199 -3.27 30.15 -2.86
C SER A 199 -1.87 30.27 -3.44
N GLU A 200 -0.90 29.52 -2.90
CA GLU A 200 0.51 29.63 -3.29
C GLU A 200 0.92 28.66 -4.41
N LEU A 201 0.41 27.45 -4.38
CA LEU A 201 0.81 26.38 -5.31
C LEU A 201 -0.30 26.00 -6.30
N GLY A 202 -1.53 26.49 -6.14
CA GLY A 202 -2.66 26.08 -6.97
C GLY A 202 -2.98 24.59 -6.81
N LEU A 203 -2.81 24.05 -5.59
CA LEU A 203 -3.04 22.66 -5.25
C LEU A 203 -4.16 22.52 -4.23
N ARG A 204 -5.14 21.67 -4.49
CA ARG A 204 -6.21 21.31 -3.55
C ARG A 204 -5.96 19.91 -3.03
N LYS A 205 -5.94 19.75 -1.71
CA LYS A 205 -5.88 18.41 -1.10
C LYS A 205 -7.19 17.65 -1.38
N VAL A 206 -7.05 16.38 -1.79
CA VAL A 206 -8.16 15.45 -2.01
C VAL A 206 -8.57 14.79 -0.70
#